data_924ce521f70b3aa84468d82cf2a634f1
#
_entry.id   924ce521f70b3aa84468d82cf2a634f1
#
_cell.length_a   1.000
_cell.length_b   1.000
_cell.length_c   1.000
_cell.angle_alpha   90.00
_cell.angle_beta   90.00
_cell.angle_gamma   90.00
#
_symmetry.space_group_name_H-M   'P 1'
#
loop_
_entity.id
_entity.type
_entity.pdbx_description
1 polymer ?
#
loop_
_entity_poly.entity_id
_entity_poly.type
_entity_poly.pdbx_seq_one_letter_code
_entity_poly.pdbx_strand_id
1 'polypeptide(L)'
;MNARDAASPKVVPPPALTEPVEDYLKAIYKLESRFGAAATSDVANALDVAPASVTGMVRRLATQGYLDHVPYRGVQLTPRGRQAALRTIRRHRILESYLTGVLGYPWDRVHDEAERLEHAASDDLIERMAAALGHPTADPHGAPIPTVDGIVTEQPHRTLAELPVGETARMLRVSD
;
A
#
# COMPACT_ATOMS: atom_id res chain seq x y z
N MET A 1 44.01 -28.78 4.09
CA MET A 1 43.99 -27.32 4.30
C MET A 1 42.55 -26.88 4.08
N ASN A 2 41.80 -26.75 5.19
CA ASN A 2 40.33 -26.54 5.16
C ASN A 2 40.03 -25.08 4.88
N ALA A 3 39.36 -24.80 3.76
CA ALA A 3 38.70 -23.48 3.52
C ALA A 3 37.49 -23.40 4.46
N ARG A 4 37.52 -22.43 5.38
CA ARG A 4 36.47 -22.13 6.32
C ARG A 4 35.27 -21.61 5.54
N ASP A 5 34.18 -22.34 5.69
CA ASP A 5 32.83 -21.96 5.30
C ASP A 5 32.45 -20.67 6.05
N ALA A 6 32.54 -19.54 5.37
CA ALA A 6 32.13 -18.25 5.91
C ALA A 6 30.60 -18.18 5.77
N ALA A 7 29.89 -18.59 6.82
CA ALA A 7 28.46 -18.43 6.92
C ALA A 7 28.11 -16.95 6.77
N SER A 8 27.42 -16.62 5.69
CA SER A 8 26.82 -15.28 5.48
C SER A 8 25.95 -14.90 6.69
N PRO A 9 26.02 -13.68 7.21
CA PRO A 9 25.21 -13.26 8.34
C PRO A 9 23.73 -13.43 7.99
N LYS A 10 22.99 -14.21 8.79
CA LYS A 10 21.53 -14.30 8.69
C LYS A 10 20.97 -12.90 8.94
N VAL A 11 20.50 -12.24 7.89
CA VAL A 11 19.71 -11.01 8.00
C VAL A 11 18.43 -11.40 8.74
N VAL A 12 18.33 -11.02 10.01
CA VAL A 12 17.10 -11.16 10.78
C VAL A 12 16.09 -10.22 10.16
N PRO A 13 14.97 -10.71 9.60
CA PRO A 13 13.96 -9.82 9.06
C PRO A 13 13.46 -8.87 10.16
N PRO A 14 13.18 -7.61 9.85
CA PRO A 14 12.63 -6.69 10.82
C PRO A 14 11.32 -7.28 11.39
N PRO A 15 11.01 -7.01 12.68
CA PRO A 15 9.79 -7.51 13.30
C PRO A 15 8.59 -7.08 12.46
N ALA A 16 7.62 -8.00 12.30
CA ALA A 16 6.39 -7.73 11.58
C ALA A 16 5.70 -6.50 12.19
N LEU A 17 5.23 -5.62 11.32
CA LEU A 17 4.42 -4.47 11.74
C LEU A 17 3.09 -4.99 12.27
N THR A 18 2.49 -4.25 13.18
CA THR A 18 1.12 -4.54 13.63
C THR A 18 0.12 -3.97 12.61
N GLU A 19 -1.02 -4.59 12.46
CA GLU A 19 -2.12 -4.15 11.61
C GLU A 19 -2.38 -2.63 11.70
N PRO A 20 -2.58 -2.01 12.90
CA PRO A 20 -2.79 -0.56 12.95
C PRO A 20 -1.61 0.26 12.41
N VAL A 21 -0.39 -0.23 12.49
CA VAL A 21 0.78 0.47 11.92
C VAL A 21 0.77 0.39 10.40
N GLU A 22 0.42 -0.76 9.84
CA GLU A 22 0.31 -0.95 8.40
C GLU A 22 -0.79 -0.05 7.82
N ASP A 23 -1.97 0.04 8.48
CA ASP A 23 -3.08 0.91 8.09
C ASP A 23 -2.70 2.39 8.08
N TYR A 24 -2.03 2.85 9.14
CA TYR A 24 -1.56 4.23 9.20
C TYR A 24 -0.58 4.56 8.07
N LEU A 25 0.39 3.68 7.81
CA LEU A 25 1.36 3.89 6.72
C LEU A 25 0.69 3.86 5.34
N LYS A 26 -0.28 2.96 5.12
CA LYS A 26 -1.10 2.86 3.91
C LYS A 26 -1.93 4.13 3.69
N ALA A 27 -2.62 4.63 4.73
CA ALA A 27 -3.41 5.86 4.67
C ALA A 27 -2.53 7.09 4.40
N ILE A 28 -1.40 7.21 5.08
CA ILE A 28 -0.44 8.30 4.88
C ILE A 28 0.11 8.27 3.46
N TYR A 29 0.43 7.10 2.89
CA TYR A 29 0.87 6.97 1.51
C TYR A 29 -0.19 7.48 0.51
N LYS A 30 -1.45 7.08 0.67
CA LYS A 30 -2.57 7.54 -0.17
C LYS A 30 -2.73 9.07 -0.10
N LEU A 31 -2.67 9.64 1.10
CA LEU A 31 -2.78 11.10 1.30
C LEU A 31 -1.57 11.88 0.76
N GLU A 32 -0.35 11.40 1.03
CA GLU A 32 0.88 12.04 0.54
C GLU A 32 0.92 12.04 -0.99
N SER A 33 0.54 10.94 -1.64
CA SER A 33 0.48 10.83 -3.10
C SER A 33 -0.48 11.84 -3.72
N ARG A 34 -1.55 12.23 -3.00
CA ARG A 34 -2.56 13.17 -3.47
C ARG A 34 -2.26 14.63 -3.13
N PHE A 35 -1.70 14.89 -1.94
CA PHE A 35 -1.56 16.24 -1.38
C PHE A 35 -0.11 16.66 -1.11
N GLY A 36 0.84 15.76 -1.34
CA GLY A 36 2.27 15.98 -1.07
C GLY A 36 2.68 15.83 0.40
N ALA A 37 1.73 15.81 1.34
CA ALA A 37 1.90 15.48 2.76
C ALA A 37 0.56 15.06 3.36
N ALA A 38 0.57 14.32 4.45
CA ALA A 38 -0.62 13.87 5.16
C ALA A 38 -0.85 14.74 6.41
N ALA A 39 -1.91 15.54 6.41
CA ALA A 39 -2.35 16.23 7.61
C ALA A 39 -2.96 15.24 8.61
N THR A 40 -2.74 15.46 9.91
CA THR A 40 -3.25 14.55 10.95
C THR A 40 -4.78 14.46 10.98
N SER A 41 -5.48 15.54 10.60
CA SER A 41 -6.93 15.54 10.42
C SER A 41 -7.39 14.60 9.30
N ASP A 42 -6.65 14.61 8.18
CA ASP A 42 -7.00 13.79 7.02
C ASP A 42 -6.74 12.31 7.28
N VAL A 43 -5.65 12.00 8.02
CA VAL A 43 -5.39 10.64 8.51
C VAL A 43 -6.48 10.17 9.46
N ALA A 44 -6.96 11.03 10.38
CA ALA A 44 -8.04 10.72 11.30
C ALA A 44 -9.35 10.38 10.55
N ASN A 45 -9.67 11.19 9.55
CA ASN A 45 -10.85 10.97 8.70
C ASN A 45 -10.72 9.69 7.84
N ALA A 46 -9.54 9.45 7.26
CA ALA A 46 -9.30 8.28 6.40
C ALA A 46 -9.37 6.94 7.16
N LEU A 47 -9.02 6.95 8.45
CA LEU A 47 -9.01 5.74 9.29
C LEU A 47 -10.21 5.66 10.24
N ASP A 48 -11.11 6.64 10.23
CA ASP A 48 -12.24 6.76 11.16
C ASP A 48 -11.83 6.65 12.64
N VAL A 49 -10.77 7.37 13.02
CA VAL A 49 -10.22 7.37 14.38
C VAL A 49 -10.16 8.78 14.98
N ALA A 50 -10.12 8.85 16.32
CA ALA A 50 -10.01 10.12 17.01
C ALA A 50 -8.66 10.83 16.69
N PRO A 51 -8.63 12.17 16.47
CA PRO A 51 -7.42 12.93 16.19
C PRO A 51 -6.30 12.78 17.24
N ALA A 52 -6.67 12.57 18.50
CA ALA A 52 -5.71 12.31 19.59
C ALA A 52 -4.93 11.00 19.37
N SER A 53 -5.62 9.95 18.89
CA SER A 53 -5.01 8.64 18.54
C SER A 53 -4.01 8.80 17.40
N VAL A 54 -4.36 9.59 16.37
CA VAL A 54 -3.45 9.90 15.26
C VAL A 54 -2.18 10.58 15.74
N THR A 55 -2.32 11.60 16.59
CA THR A 55 -1.17 12.33 17.14
C THR A 55 -0.20 11.40 17.89
N GLY A 56 -0.72 10.48 18.70
CA GLY A 56 0.08 9.49 19.41
C GLY A 56 0.80 8.52 18.47
N MET A 57 0.09 7.99 17.49
CA MET A 57 0.65 7.05 16.52
C MET A 57 1.69 7.72 15.61
N VAL A 58 1.43 8.92 15.10
CA VAL A 58 2.38 9.69 14.28
C VAL A 58 3.69 9.93 15.03
N ARG A 59 3.65 10.34 16.31
CA ARG A 59 4.86 10.50 17.13
C ARG A 59 5.63 9.19 17.24
N ARG A 60 4.94 8.09 17.51
CA ARG A 60 5.56 6.76 17.62
C ARG A 60 6.22 6.36 16.30
N LEU A 61 5.53 6.50 15.17
CA LEU A 61 6.05 6.16 13.84
C LEU A 61 7.22 7.05 13.42
N ALA A 62 7.21 8.34 13.77
CA ALA A 62 8.33 9.24 13.56
C ALA A 62 9.56 8.81 14.39
N THR A 63 9.38 8.47 15.67
CA THR A 63 10.46 7.94 16.53
C THR A 63 11.04 6.63 15.99
N GLN A 64 10.21 5.80 15.35
CA GLN A 64 10.63 4.55 14.72
C GLN A 64 11.24 4.74 13.31
N GLY A 65 11.31 5.97 12.80
CA GLY A 65 11.91 6.30 11.53
C GLY A 65 11.05 5.94 10.30
N TYR A 66 9.73 5.84 10.46
CA TYR A 66 8.79 5.63 9.36
C TYR A 66 8.23 6.93 8.78
N LEU A 67 8.22 8.01 9.58
CA LEU A 67 7.65 9.30 9.21
C LEU A 67 8.64 10.43 9.48
N ASP A 68 8.61 11.44 8.61
CA ASP A 68 9.22 12.75 8.79
C ASP A 68 8.15 13.82 8.99
N HIS A 69 8.44 14.80 9.85
CA HIS A 69 7.53 15.91 10.11
C HIS A 69 7.69 16.99 9.04
N VAL A 70 6.58 17.42 8.44
CA VAL A 70 6.55 18.53 7.49
C VAL A 70 5.92 19.74 8.17
N PRO A 71 6.68 20.81 8.44
CA PRO A 71 6.16 22.00 9.13
C PRO A 71 4.88 22.51 8.48
N TYR A 72 3.86 22.75 9.31
CA TYR A 72 2.53 23.27 8.92
C TYR A 72 1.70 22.39 7.97
N ARG A 73 2.22 21.22 7.50
CA ARG A 73 1.54 20.38 6.52
C ARG A 73 1.24 18.96 7.03
N GLY A 74 1.82 18.55 8.14
CA GLY A 74 1.65 17.22 8.71
C GLY A 74 2.88 16.35 8.61
N VAL A 75 2.78 15.17 8.00
CA VAL A 75 3.86 14.20 7.89
C VAL A 75 4.03 13.67 6.47
N GLN A 76 5.22 13.15 6.20
CA GLN A 76 5.56 12.38 5.01
C GLN A 76 6.20 11.05 5.41
N LEU A 77 6.12 10.08 4.51
CA LEU A 77 6.82 8.80 4.68
C LEU A 77 8.31 8.95 4.41
N THR A 78 9.13 8.40 5.31
CA THR A 78 10.54 8.13 4.98
C THR A 78 10.63 7.04 3.90
N PRO A 79 11.81 6.79 3.27
CA PRO A 79 11.99 5.65 2.39
C PRO A 79 11.57 4.32 3.02
N ARG A 80 11.87 4.14 4.32
CA ARG A 80 11.47 2.96 5.10
C ARG A 80 9.95 2.88 5.30
N GLY A 81 9.31 4.01 5.61
CA GLY A 81 7.86 4.10 5.76
C GLY A 81 7.14 3.80 4.43
N ARG A 82 7.65 4.37 3.35
CA ARG A 82 7.13 4.13 1.99
C ARG A 82 7.22 2.66 1.57
N GLN A 83 8.36 2.01 1.82
CA GLN A 83 8.53 0.59 1.53
C GLN A 83 7.51 -0.26 2.33
N ALA A 84 7.31 0.05 3.61
CA ALA A 84 6.32 -0.64 4.43
C ALA A 84 4.89 -0.45 3.92
N ALA A 85 4.49 0.79 3.61
CA ALA A 85 3.18 1.09 3.03
C ALA A 85 2.95 0.36 1.69
N LEU A 86 3.94 0.38 0.81
CA LEU A 86 3.84 -0.27 -0.51
C LEU A 86 3.78 -1.78 -0.41
N ARG A 87 4.39 -2.39 0.61
CA ARG A 87 4.25 -3.83 0.89
C ARG A 87 2.81 -4.20 1.25
N THR A 88 2.16 -3.43 2.12
CA THR A 88 0.74 -3.63 2.47
C THR A 88 -0.16 -3.41 1.26
N ILE A 89 0.06 -2.33 0.50
CA ILE A 89 -0.68 -2.05 -0.74
C ILE A 89 -0.52 -3.18 -1.77
N ARG A 90 0.69 -3.76 -1.91
CA ARG A 90 0.90 -4.92 -2.79
C ARG A 90 0.07 -6.12 -2.35
N ARG A 91 0.10 -6.46 -1.04
CA ARG A 91 -0.72 -7.56 -0.51
C ARG A 91 -2.19 -7.37 -0.82
N HIS A 92 -2.71 -6.17 -0.52
CA HIS A 92 -4.09 -5.81 -0.80
C HIS A 92 -4.47 -6.06 -2.25
N ARG A 93 -3.74 -5.46 -3.20
CA ARG A 93 -4.04 -5.53 -4.64
C ARG A 93 -3.87 -6.92 -5.25
N ILE A 94 -2.91 -7.72 -4.76
CA ILE A 94 -2.77 -9.13 -5.16
C ILE A 94 -3.95 -9.95 -4.62
N LEU A 95 -4.39 -9.72 -3.37
CA LEU A 95 -5.56 -10.36 -2.79
C LEU A 95 -6.82 -10.02 -3.59
N GLU A 96 -7.11 -8.75 -3.88
CA GLU A 96 -8.24 -8.34 -4.72
C GLU A 96 -8.20 -9.05 -6.08
N SER A 97 -7.04 -9.07 -6.73
CA SER A 97 -6.85 -9.73 -8.02
C SER A 97 -7.10 -11.24 -7.96
N TYR A 98 -6.63 -11.90 -6.89
CA TYR A 98 -6.81 -13.34 -6.71
C TYR A 98 -8.25 -13.70 -6.34
N LEU A 99 -8.84 -12.97 -5.43
CA LEU A 99 -10.24 -13.14 -5.01
C LEU A 99 -11.19 -12.95 -6.20
N THR A 100 -10.95 -11.94 -7.03
CA THR A 100 -11.79 -11.67 -8.20
C THR A 100 -11.50 -12.67 -9.33
N GLY A 101 -10.23 -12.86 -9.69
CA GLY A 101 -9.86 -13.64 -10.88
C GLY A 101 -9.96 -15.14 -10.71
N VAL A 102 -9.77 -15.66 -9.49
CA VAL A 102 -9.74 -17.11 -9.20
C VAL A 102 -10.97 -17.56 -8.43
N LEU A 103 -11.40 -16.78 -7.41
CA LEU A 103 -12.52 -17.18 -6.55
C LEU A 103 -13.86 -16.55 -6.98
N GLY A 104 -13.87 -15.68 -7.99
CA GLY A 104 -15.09 -15.10 -8.54
C GLY A 104 -15.78 -14.07 -7.65
N TYR A 105 -15.05 -13.42 -6.73
CA TYR A 105 -15.59 -12.30 -5.96
C TYR A 105 -15.97 -11.15 -6.90
N PRO A 106 -17.12 -10.49 -6.68
CA PRO A 106 -17.48 -9.30 -7.43
C PRO A 106 -16.45 -8.18 -7.16
N TRP A 107 -15.99 -7.51 -8.22
CA TRP A 107 -14.96 -6.48 -8.14
C TRP A 107 -15.37 -5.27 -7.26
N ASP A 108 -16.65 -4.99 -7.15
CA ASP A 108 -17.23 -3.92 -6.34
C ASP A 108 -17.38 -4.26 -4.85
N ARG A 109 -17.07 -5.50 -4.45
CA ARG A 109 -17.19 -6.00 -3.07
C ARG A 109 -15.93 -6.67 -2.54
N VAL A 110 -14.91 -6.79 -3.37
CA VAL A 110 -13.67 -7.52 -3.03
C VAL A 110 -12.79 -6.75 -2.04
N HIS A 111 -12.93 -5.42 -2.01
CA HIS A 111 -12.12 -4.52 -1.19
C HIS A 111 -12.18 -4.89 0.31
N ASP A 112 -13.37 -5.00 0.87
CA ASP A 112 -13.57 -5.33 2.29
C ASP A 112 -12.98 -6.69 2.69
N GLU A 113 -12.95 -7.66 1.77
CA GLU A 113 -12.34 -8.96 2.03
C GLU A 113 -10.82 -8.88 1.97
N ALA A 114 -10.27 -8.14 1.02
CA ALA A 114 -8.83 -7.90 0.91
C ALA A 114 -8.27 -7.16 2.14
N GLU A 115 -8.98 -6.13 2.65
CA GLU A 115 -8.63 -5.41 3.88
C GLU A 115 -8.50 -6.36 5.07
N ARG A 116 -9.42 -7.30 5.24
CA ARG A 116 -9.38 -8.28 6.35
C ARG A 116 -8.24 -9.28 6.24
N LEU A 117 -7.78 -9.58 5.04
CA LEU A 117 -6.80 -10.63 4.78
C LEU A 117 -5.36 -10.09 4.67
N GLU A 118 -5.15 -8.84 4.26
CA GLU A 118 -3.84 -8.29 3.91
C GLU A 118 -2.82 -8.35 5.06
N HIS A 119 -3.28 -8.21 6.30
CA HIS A 119 -2.42 -8.24 7.48
C HIS A 119 -2.04 -9.66 7.93
N ALA A 120 -2.91 -10.65 7.64
CA ALA A 120 -2.69 -12.05 7.98
C ALA A 120 -1.90 -12.82 6.91
N ALA A 121 -1.92 -12.34 5.66
CA ALA A 121 -1.26 -13.01 4.55
C ALA A 121 0.27 -12.87 4.61
N SER A 122 0.99 -14.00 4.56
CA SER A 122 2.45 -14.00 4.48
C SER A 122 2.90 -13.56 3.08
N ASP A 123 4.11 -13.00 2.98
CA ASP A 123 4.68 -12.62 1.68
C ASP A 123 4.82 -13.82 0.74
N ASP A 124 5.18 -15.02 1.25
CA ASP A 124 5.25 -16.23 0.43
C ASP A 124 3.89 -16.57 -0.19
N LEU A 125 2.81 -16.45 0.58
CA LEU A 125 1.45 -16.65 0.07
C LEU A 125 1.10 -15.63 -1.02
N ILE A 126 1.39 -14.36 -0.79
CA ILE A 126 1.15 -13.29 -1.76
C ILE A 126 1.92 -13.52 -3.06
N GLU A 127 3.20 -13.92 -2.99
CA GLU A 127 3.99 -14.19 -4.20
C GLU A 127 3.49 -15.42 -4.96
N ARG A 128 3.00 -16.46 -4.27
CA ARG A 128 2.34 -17.60 -4.92
C ARG A 128 1.04 -17.21 -5.61
N MET A 129 0.23 -16.34 -4.98
CA MET A 129 -0.97 -15.79 -5.61
C MET A 129 -0.62 -14.96 -6.84
N ALA A 130 0.38 -14.07 -6.73
CA ALA A 130 0.86 -13.28 -7.85
C ALA A 130 1.34 -14.16 -9.02
N ALA A 131 2.08 -15.22 -8.74
CA ALA A 131 2.55 -16.17 -9.74
C ALA A 131 1.38 -16.92 -10.40
N ALA A 132 0.39 -17.37 -9.63
CA ALA A 132 -0.81 -18.05 -10.15
C ALA A 132 -1.63 -17.15 -11.08
N LEU A 133 -1.58 -15.83 -10.87
CA LEU A 133 -2.22 -14.81 -11.73
C LEU A 133 -1.34 -14.38 -12.92
N GLY A 134 -0.11 -14.89 -13.06
CA GLY A 134 0.84 -14.47 -14.09
C GLY A 134 1.48 -13.12 -13.82
N HIS A 135 1.65 -12.74 -12.56
CA HIS A 135 2.24 -11.48 -12.10
C HIS A 135 1.51 -10.24 -12.63
N PRO A 136 0.27 -9.99 -12.21
CA PRO A 136 -0.52 -8.87 -12.69
C PRO A 136 0.16 -7.54 -12.32
N THR A 137 0.04 -6.55 -13.19
CA THR A 137 0.59 -5.20 -12.99
C THR A 137 -0.44 -4.19 -12.48
N ALA A 138 -1.72 -4.55 -12.53
CA ALA A 138 -2.84 -3.76 -12.01
C ALA A 138 -3.86 -4.68 -11.33
N ASP A 139 -4.55 -4.14 -10.34
CA ASP A 139 -5.65 -4.80 -9.65
C ASP A 139 -6.97 -4.72 -10.46
N PRO A 140 -8.09 -5.31 -9.98
CA PRO A 140 -9.37 -5.26 -10.68
C PRO A 140 -9.93 -3.85 -10.90
N HIS A 141 -9.51 -2.86 -10.09
CA HIS A 141 -9.91 -1.46 -10.21
C HIS A 141 -8.99 -0.66 -11.14
N GLY A 142 -7.93 -1.28 -11.66
CA GLY A 142 -6.94 -0.66 -12.55
C GLY A 142 -5.83 0.09 -11.80
N ALA A 143 -5.72 -0.05 -10.48
CA ALA A 143 -4.64 0.57 -9.73
C ALA A 143 -3.33 -0.25 -9.86
N PRO A 144 -2.16 0.42 -10.05
CA PRO A 144 -0.90 -0.28 -10.32
C PRO A 144 -0.44 -1.09 -9.10
N ILE A 145 -0.13 -2.36 -9.27
CA ILE A 145 0.39 -3.22 -8.20
C ILE A 145 1.88 -2.91 -7.98
N PRO A 146 2.30 -2.52 -6.76
CA PRO A 146 3.71 -2.32 -6.45
C PRO A 146 4.53 -3.59 -6.69
N THR A 147 5.76 -3.47 -7.16
CA THR A 147 6.69 -4.61 -7.21
C THR A 147 7.10 -5.04 -5.79
N VAL A 148 7.77 -6.19 -5.67
CA VAL A 148 8.34 -6.66 -4.39
C VAL A 148 9.31 -5.63 -3.78
N ASP A 149 10.05 -4.90 -4.63
CA ASP A 149 10.99 -3.87 -4.22
C ASP A 149 10.31 -2.52 -3.92
N GLY A 150 8.97 -2.44 -3.99
CA GLY A 150 8.22 -1.22 -3.71
C GLY A 150 8.27 -0.18 -4.83
N ILE A 151 8.47 -0.61 -6.08
CA ILE A 151 8.39 0.29 -7.24
C ILE A 151 6.95 0.31 -7.74
N VAL A 152 6.39 1.51 -7.94
CA VAL A 152 5.08 1.73 -8.54
C VAL A 152 5.27 2.45 -9.86
N THR A 153 4.80 1.86 -10.95
CA THR A 153 4.78 2.50 -12.26
C THR A 153 3.40 3.12 -12.47
N GLU A 154 3.29 4.40 -12.15
CA GLU A 154 2.06 5.14 -12.46
C GLU A 154 2.10 5.60 -13.93
N GLN A 155 0.98 5.38 -14.62
CA GLN A 155 0.77 5.96 -15.95
C GLN A 155 -0.07 7.23 -15.79
N PRO A 156 0.30 8.35 -16.45
CA PRO A 156 -0.51 9.54 -16.44
C PRO A 156 -1.86 9.26 -17.12
N HIS A 157 -2.95 9.58 -16.46
CA HIS A 157 -4.31 9.46 -16.99
C HIS A 157 -5.00 10.81 -16.92
N ARG A 158 -5.86 11.07 -17.90
CA ARG A 158 -6.86 12.14 -17.78
C ARG A 158 -8.02 11.65 -16.91
N THR A 159 -8.50 12.50 -16.05
CA THR A 159 -9.72 12.22 -15.28
C THR A 159 -10.96 12.39 -16.17
N LEU A 160 -12.08 11.80 -15.78
CA LEU A 160 -13.35 11.97 -16.51
C LEU A 160 -13.75 13.46 -16.60
N ALA A 161 -13.44 14.26 -15.59
CA ALA A 161 -13.72 15.70 -15.57
C ALA A 161 -12.89 16.52 -16.59
N GLU A 162 -11.76 15.98 -17.04
CA GLU A 162 -10.87 16.61 -18.02
C GLU A 162 -11.20 16.19 -19.47
N LEU A 163 -12.18 15.30 -19.66
CA LEU A 163 -12.59 14.89 -21.01
C LEU A 163 -13.53 15.95 -21.61
N PRO A 164 -13.24 16.46 -22.82
CA PRO A 164 -14.14 17.32 -23.56
C PRO A 164 -15.46 16.62 -23.89
N VAL A 165 -16.53 17.39 -23.92
CA VAL A 165 -17.84 16.88 -24.33
C VAL A 165 -17.79 16.36 -25.77
N GLY A 166 -18.25 15.12 -25.97
CA GLY A 166 -18.24 14.41 -27.27
C GLY A 166 -17.02 13.56 -27.53
N GLU A 167 -15.99 13.56 -26.66
CA GLU A 167 -14.90 12.58 -26.74
C GLU A 167 -15.32 11.22 -26.18
N THR A 168 -14.82 10.16 -26.81
CA THR A 168 -14.93 8.79 -26.31
C THR A 168 -13.62 8.39 -25.65
N ALA A 169 -13.68 7.82 -24.44
CA ALA A 169 -12.52 7.33 -23.72
C ALA A 169 -12.79 5.94 -23.13
N ARG A 170 -11.71 5.20 -22.89
CA ARG A 170 -11.76 3.94 -22.14
C ARG A 170 -11.42 4.22 -20.69
N MET A 171 -12.28 3.79 -19.77
CA MET A 171 -11.97 3.82 -18.35
C MET A 171 -10.87 2.78 -18.04
N LEU A 172 -9.77 3.22 -17.46
CA LEU A 172 -8.63 2.37 -17.11
C LEU A 172 -8.53 2.14 -15.61
N ARG A 173 -9.04 3.08 -14.81
CA ARG A 173 -8.96 3.02 -13.35
C ARG A 173 -10.21 3.64 -12.71
N VAL A 174 -10.64 3.01 -11.62
CA VAL A 174 -11.65 3.54 -10.69
C VAL A 174 -10.99 3.69 -9.34
N SER A 175 -11.25 4.77 -8.59
CA SER A 175 -10.80 4.86 -7.19
C SER A 175 -11.75 4.09 -6.29
N ASP A 176 -11.22 3.28 -5.45
CA ASP A 176 -11.79 2.63 -4.27
C ASP A 176 -11.75 3.56 -3.06
#